data_59be6c6203567bc39b5ce5f6d51ca446
#
_entry.id   59be6c6203567bc39b5ce5f6d51ca446
#
_cell.length_a   1.000
_cell.length_b   1.000
_cell.length_c   1.000
_cell.angle_alpha   90.00
_cell.angle_beta   90.00
_cell.angle_gamma   90.00
#
_symmetry.space_group_name_H-M   'P 1'
#
loop_
_entity.id
_entity.type
_entity.pdbx_description
1 polymer ?
#
loop_
_entity_poly.entity_id
_entity_poly.type
_entity_poly.pdbx_seq_one_letter_code
_entity_poly.pdbx_strand_id
1 'polypeptide(L)'
;MSLLHGVGDFFALDIGTNSIRMIQLSGNVEKGWVLEKFAYVPIDSKLTQDDSETGRRRLGEIILGARQQAGIRTKNIAVGMPARKTYTAIIEVPNAPKREIVNTVKYEADQYVPMSVDDAKVDFAVLGISPNDTKKAEILLSSVDNAYAESLLERIEALGLNVIAQEPEPISMVRALAPVGVQDARMIIDLGETSTDLVVMYQDSPRLVRSIPGGLASFVKVVESSLKVREDQARQFILKFGLAQDKLEGKVYNALSSTLENFALELTKSVRFFQNRYAGVQVGGIVLSGFSGIIPFIAEYIEMKTGVATIQGNPWQYVKVTPQQQQLLLPVASEFAVAIGLAERSND
;
A
#
# COMPACT_ATOMS: atom_id res chain seq x y z
N MET A 1 24.18 2.60 -1.67
CA MET A 1 24.52 2.53 -3.11
C MET A 1 23.47 1.66 -3.76
N SER A 2 22.64 2.22 -4.62
CA SER A 2 21.63 1.45 -5.35
C SER A 2 22.31 0.39 -6.22
N LEU A 3 21.99 -0.87 -5.99
CA LEU A 3 22.47 -2.00 -6.81
C LEU A 3 21.80 -2.06 -8.20
N LEU A 4 21.00 -1.04 -8.55
CA LEU A 4 20.17 -1.03 -9.76
C LEU A 4 20.75 -0.20 -10.92
N HIS A 5 21.98 0.28 -10.82
CA HIS A 5 22.66 0.89 -11.98
C HIS A 5 22.79 -0.15 -13.08
N GLY A 6 21.94 -0.06 -14.11
CA GLY A 6 21.96 -0.94 -15.27
C GLY A 6 20.84 -1.99 -15.35
N VAL A 7 19.88 -1.99 -14.44
CA VAL A 7 18.65 -2.76 -14.65
C VAL A 7 17.82 -2.04 -15.71
N GLY A 8 17.67 -2.68 -16.87
CA GLY A 8 16.82 -2.16 -17.96
C GLY A 8 15.34 -2.08 -17.55
N ASP A 9 14.46 -1.98 -18.52
CA ASP A 9 13.01 -1.97 -18.29
C ASP A 9 12.56 -3.06 -17.34
N PHE A 10 11.68 -2.71 -16.42
CA PHE A 10 11.01 -3.65 -15.51
C PHE A 10 9.51 -3.37 -15.48
N PHE A 11 8.75 -4.25 -14.88
CA PHE A 11 7.35 -4.00 -14.54
C PHE A 11 7.09 -4.26 -13.06
N ALA A 12 6.10 -3.59 -12.52
CA ALA A 12 5.62 -3.80 -11.16
C ALA A 12 4.56 -4.90 -11.14
N LEU A 13 4.61 -5.76 -10.11
CA LEU A 13 3.60 -6.76 -9.81
C LEU A 13 3.09 -6.54 -8.38
N ASP A 14 1.80 -6.32 -8.27
CA ASP A 14 1.07 -6.29 -7.03
C ASP A 14 0.08 -7.46 -7.01
N ILE A 15 0.28 -8.38 -6.05
CA ILE A 15 -0.56 -9.56 -5.84
C ILE A 15 -1.47 -9.28 -4.65
N GLY A 16 -2.58 -8.60 -4.90
CA GLY A 16 -3.59 -8.35 -3.89
C GLY A 16 -4.43 -9.58 -3.58
N THR A 17 -5.31 -9.47 -2.60
CA THR A 17 -6.19 -10.58 -2.18
C THR A 17 -7.14 -11.01 -3.28
N ASN A 18 -7.75 -10.06 -4.00
CA ASN A 18 -8.81 -10.31 -5.00
C ASN A 18 -8.44 -9.91 -6.43
N SER A 19 -7.26 -9.39 -6.65
CA SER A 19 -6.81 -8.99 -7.98
C SER A 19 -5.29 -8.97 -8.08
N ILE A 20 -4.79 -9.20 -9.29
CA ILE A 20 -3.40 -8.99 -9.67
C ILE A 20 -3.33 -7.74 -10.52
N ARG A 21 -2.39 -6.86 -10.21
CA ARG A 21 -2.13 -5.62 -10.95
C ARG A 21 -0.70 -5.59 -11.45
N MET A 22 -0.54 -5.23 -12.70
CA MET A 22 0.77 -5.06 -13.33
C MET A 22 0.85 -3.69 -13.98
N ILE A 23 1.98 -3.03 -13.83
CA ILE A 23 2.27 -1.72 -14.43
C ILE A 23 3.68 -1.74 -15.00
N GLN A 24 3.82 -1.28 -16.24
CA GLN A 24 5.09 -0.92 -16.84
C GLN A 24 5.04 0.55 -17.21
N LEU A 25 5.96 1.32 -16.67
CA LEU A 25 6.14 2.75 -16.95
C LEU A 25 7.41 2.99 -17.76
N SER A 26 7.41 4.08 -18.51
CA SER A 26 8.61 4.71 -19.05
C SER A 26 8.75 6.15 -18.52
N GLY A 27 9.93 6.72 -18.63
CA GLY A 27 10.23 8.04 -18.09
C GLY A 27 10.95 7.97 -16.74
N ASN A 28 10.88 9.07 -16.01
CA ASN A 28 11.43 9.21 -14.67
C ASN A 28 10.76 10.39 -13.95
N VAL A 29 11.16 10.66 -12.70
CA VAL A 29 10.61 11.77 -11.89
C VAL A 29 10.75 13.13 -12.58
N GLU A 30 11.88 13.40 -13.26
CA GLU A 30 12.13 14.69 -13.89
C GLU A 30 11.31 14.91 -15.18
N LYS A 31 11.14 13.86 -16.00
CA LYS A 31 10.44 13.92 -17.30
C LYS A 31 8.95 13.59 -17.17
N GLY A 32 8.55 13.09 -16.02
CA GLY A 32 7.25 12.49 -15.76
C GLY A 32 7.17 11.04 -16.25
N TRP A 33 6.24 10.31 -15.68
CA TRP A 33 5.98 8.92 -16.00
C TRP A 33 4.94 8.80 -17.12
N VAL A 34 5.08 7.76 -17.95
CA VAL A 34 4.13 7.42 -19.02
C VAL A 34 3.75 5.96 -18.89
N LEU A 35 2.45 5.65 -18.91
CA LEU A 35 1.96 4.29 -18.88
C LEU A 35 2.21 3.58 -20.21
N GLU A 36 3.08 2.58 -20.20
CA GLU A 36 3.37 1.75 -21.37
C GLU A 36 2.42 0.54 -21.45
N LYS A 37 2.33 -0.23 -20.36
CA LYS A 37 1.52 -1.43 -20.26
C LYS A 37 0.90 -1.56 -18.89
N PHE A 38 -0.27 -2.19 -18.83
CA PHE A 38 -0.92 -2.55 -17.58
C PHE A 38 -1.73 -3.83 -17.72
N ALA A 39 -1.98 -4.49 -16.59
CA ALA A 39 -2.95 -5.56 -16.45
C ALA A 39 -3.71 -5.42 -15.14
N TYR A 40 -4.98 -5.77 -15.17
CA TYR A 40 -5.83 -5.98 -14.00
C TYR A 40 -6.55 -7.32 -14.18
N VAL A 41 -6.34 -8.25 -13.26
CA VAL A 41 -6.94 -9.57 -13.30
C VAL A 41 -7.62 -9.86 -11.98
N PRO A 42 -8.96 -9.90 -11.93
CA PRO A 42 -9.68 -10.39 -10.76
C PRO A 42 -9.34 -11.86 -10.49
N ILE A 43 -9.12 -12.19 -9.22
CA ILE A 43 -8.82 -13.55 -8.77
C ILE A 43 -9.64 -13.91 -7.54
N ASP A 44 -9.86 -15.20 -7.32
CA ASP A 44 -10.46 -15.69 -6.08
C ASP A 44 -9.48 -15.51 -4.91
N SER A 45 -9.95 -14.91 -3.83
CA SER A 45 -9.15 -14.70 -2.61
C SER A 45 -8.60 -16.00 -2.01
N LYS A 46 -9.27 -17.14 -2.25
CA LYS A 46 -8.78 -18.46 -1.83
C LYS A 46 -7.49 -18.85 -2.55
N LEU A 47 -7.33 -18.43 -3.80
CA LEU A 47 -6.15 -18.76 -4.59
C LEU A 47 -4.88 -18.08 -4.04
N THR A 48 -4.99 -16.84 -3.57
CA THR A 48 -3.84 -16.12 -2.98
C THR A 48 -3.44 -16.63 -1.61
N GLN A 49 -4.30 -17.40 -0.98
CA GLN A 49 -4.08 -18.05 0.32
C GLN A 49 -3.71 -19.54 0.18
N ASP A 50 -3.80 -20.09 -1.03
CA ASP A 50 -3.50 -21.49 -1.31
C ASP A 50 -2.01 -21.71 -1.56
N ASP A 51 -1.31 -22.14 -0.51
CA ASP A 51 0.13 -22.44 -0.56
C ASP A 51 0.43 -23.85 -1.09
N SER A 52 -0.57 -24.61 -1.54
CA SER A 52 -0.36 -25.89 -2.20
C SER A 52 0.40 -25.73 -3.54
N GLU A 53 1.08 -26.79 -3.97
CA GLU A 53 1.76 -26.79 -5.28
C GLU A 53 0.80 -26.46 -6.43
N THR A 54 -0.44 -26.97 -6.36
CA THR A 54 -1.49 -26.69 -7.34
C THR A 54 -1.93 -25.23 -7.32
N GLY A 55 -2.12 -24.65 -6.13
CA GLY A 55 -2.46 -23.23 -5.97
C GLY A 55 -1.38 -22.32 -6.50
N ARG A 56 -0.13 -22.60 -6.14
CA ARG A 56 1.04 -21.85 -6.63
C ARG A 56 1.16 -21.88 -8.14
N ARG A 57 1.03 -23.08 -8.74
CA ARG A 57 1.06 -23.23 -10.21
C ARG A 57 -0.04 -22.44 -10.89
N ARG A 58 -1.27 -22.53 -10.39
CA ARG A 58 -2.42 -21.81 -10.96
C ARG A 58 -2.25 -20.30 -10.87
N LEU A 59 -1.77 -19.77 -9.74
CA LEU A 59 -1.45 -18.35 -9.60
C LEU A 59 -0.37 -17.92 -10.59
N GLY A 60 0.67 -18.73 -10.76
CA GLY A 60 1.74 -18.51 -11.74
C GLY A 60 1.23 -18.46 -13.19
N GLU A 61 0.34 -19.39 -13.58
CA GLU A 61 -0.29 -19.40 -14.91
C GLU A 61 -1.09 -18.11 -15.16
N ILE A 62 -1.82 -17.60 -14.15
CA ILE A 62 -2.56 -16.34 -14.23
C ILE A 62 -1.60 -15.15 -14.41
N ILE A 63 -0.51 -15.11 -13.63
CA ILE A 63 0.51 -14.04 -13.73
C ILE A 63 1.12 -14.01 -15.12
N LEU A 64 1.56 -15.17 -15.63
CA LEU A 64 2.16 -15.26 -16.97
C LEU A 64 1.16 -14.92 -18.08
N GLY A 65 -0.08 -15.39 -17.97
CA GLY A 65 -1.16 -15.06 -18.90
C GLY A 65 -1.46 -13.57 -18.93
N ALA A 66 -1.60 -12.93 -17.77
CA ALA A 66 -1.81 -11.49 -17.66
C ALA A 66 -0.67 -10.69 -18.28
N ARG A 67 0.58 -11.06 -17.97
CA ARG A 67 1.78 -10.45 -18.54
C ARG A 67 1.80 -10.55 -20.08
N GLN A 68 1.48 -11.73 -20.63
CA GLN A 68 1.42 -11.96 -22.07
C GLN A 68 0.32 -11.12 -22.73
N GLN A 69 -0.90 -11.11 -22.17
CA GLN A 69 -2.04 -10.33 -22.69
C GLN A 69 -1.76 -8.82 -22.67
N ALA A 70 -1.09 -8.32 -21.62
CA ALA A 70 -0.67 -6.92 -21.53
C ALA A 70 0.48 -6.58 -22.50
N GLY A 71 1.11 -7.56 -23.13
CA GLY A 71 2.26 -7.35 -24.01
C GLY A 71 3.53 -6.89 -23.29
N ILE A 72 3.66 -7.22 -22.00
CA ILE A 72 4.86 -6.95 -21.20
C ILE A 72 5.95 -7.96 -21.57
N ARG A 73 7.05 -7.49 -22.15
CA ARG A 73 8.13 -8.35 -22.65
C ARG A 73 9.28 -8.53 -21.66
N THR A 74 9.58 -7.51 -20.86
CA THR A 74 10.64 -7.59 -19.87
C THR A 74 10.40 -8.71 -18.86
N LYS A 75 11.47 -9.33 -18.38
CA LYS A 75 11.43 -10.35 -17.33
C LYS A 75 11.74 -9.76 -15.94
N ASN A 76 12.27 -8.52 -15.91
CA ASN A 76 12.59 -7.86 -14.65
C ASN A 76 11.32 -7.37 -13.98
N ILE A 77 11.21 -7.63 -12.68
CA ILE A 77 10.01 -7.38 -11.91
C ILE A 77 10.33 -6.78 -10.54
N ALA A 78 9.59 -5.73 -10.17
CA ALA A 78 9.49 -5.27 -8.79
C ALA A 78 8.17 -5.80 -8.21
N VAL A 79 8.21 -6.40 -7.02
CA VAL A 79 7.04 -7.03 -6.40
C VAL A 79 6.72 -6.43 -5.04
N GLY A 80 5.42 -6.20 -4.76
CA GLY A 80 4.92 -5.75 -3.47
C GLY A 80 4.92 -6.87 -2.44
N MET A 81 5.27 -6.52 -1.21
CA MET A 81 5.14 -7.39 -0.05
C MET A 81 3.99 -6.86 0.83
N PRO A 82 2.96 -7.67 1.11
CA PRO A 82 1.83 -7.25 1.92
C PRO A 82 2.24 -6.72 3.29
N ALA A 83 1.63 -5.61 3.73
CA ALA A 83 1.93 -4.97 5.00
C ALA A 83 1.82 -5.94 6.20
N ARG A 84 0.86 -6.87 6.16
CA ARG A 84 0.71 -7.90 7.20
C ARG A 84 1.87 -8.90 7.30
N LYS A 85 2.74 -8.95 6.29
CA LYS A 85 3.93 -9.83 6.21
C LYS A 85 5.23 -9.06 6.45
N THR A 86 5.15 -7.73 6.53
CA THR A 86 6.28 -6.87 6.78
C THR A 86 6.09 -6.11 8.09
N TYR A 87 7.17 -5.79 8.74
CA TYR A 87 7.17 -4.87 9.88
C TYR A 87 7.91 -3.60 9.47
N THR A 88 7.33 -2.46 9.76
CA THR A 88 7.95 -1.16 9.46
C THR A 88 7.83 -0.25 10.68
N ALA A 89 8.95 0.33 11.10
CA ALA A 89 9.01 1.23 12.25
C ALA A 89 9.90 2.45 11.97
N ILE A 90 9.58 3.56 12.61
CA ILE A 90 10.46 4.71 12.66
C ILE A 90 11.20 4.66 14.01
N ILE A 91 12.52 4.50 13.94
CA ILE A 91 13.40 4.46 15.11
C ILE A 91 14.30 5.69 15.14
N GLU A 92 14.81 6.02 16.31
CA GLU A 92 15.79 7.10 16.50
C GLU A 92 17.12 6.49 16.93
N VAL A 93 18.19 6.87 16.22
CA VAL A 93 19.59 6.51 16.56
C VAL A 93 20.41 7.77 16.72
N PRO A 94 21.58 7.73 17.38
CA PRO A 94 22.48 8.88 17.44
C PRO A 94 22.78 9.44 16.05
N ASN A 95 22.70 10.76 15.88
CA ASN A 95 23.05 11.42 14.65
C ASN A 95 24.56 11.35 14.43
N ALA A 96 24.99 10.60 13.43
CA ALA A 96 26.39 10.30 13.14
C ALA A 96 26.58 10.21 11.61
N PRO A 97 27.82 10.13 11.11
CA PRO A 97 28.07 9.85 9.70
C PRO A 97 27.34 8.57 9.24
N LYS A 98 26.86 8.56 8.00
CA LYS A 98 26.04 7.46 7.43
C LYS A 98 26.62 6.06 7.73
N ARG A 99 27.95 5.90 7.65
CA ARG A 99 28.62 4.63 7.94
C ARG A 99 28.42 4.15 9.39
N GLU A 100 28.44 5.06 10.34
CA GLU A 100 28.23 4.74 11.75
C GLU A 100 26.76 4.42 12.02
N ILE A 101 25.83 5.18 11.43
CA ILE A 101 24.39 4.88 11.48
C ILE A 101 24.11 3.46 10.96
N VAL A 102 24.71 3.07 9.82
CA VAL A 102 24.58 1.71 9.25
C VAL A 102 24.99 0.64 10.27
N ASN A 103 26.10 0.86 10.96
CA ASN A 103 26.58 -0.09 11.98
C ASN A 103 25.66 -0.11 13.20
N THR A 104 25.25 1.06 13.71
CA THR A 104 24.32 1.17 14.83
C THR A 104 23.02 0.44 14.55
N VAL A 105 22.38 0.69 13.38
CA VAL A 105 21.12 0.03 13.01
C VAL A 105 21.29 -1.48 12.94
N LYS A 106 22.39 -1.99 12.38
CA LYS A 106 22.65 -3.44 12.31
C LYS A 106 22.75 -4.10 13.70
N TYR A 107 23.32 -3.41 14.69
CA TYR A 107 23.45 -3.94 16.04
C TYR A 107 22.18 -3.77 16.88
N GLU A 108 21.41 -2.71 16.63
CA GLU A 108 20.26 -2.38 17.44
C GLU A 108 18.94 -2.91 16.83
N ALA A 109 18.94 -3.36 15.56
CA ALA A 109 17.74 -3.82 14.85
C ALA A 109 16.96 -4.89 15.66
N ASP A 110 17.66 -5.76 16.35
CA ASP A 110 17.08 -6.81 17.21
C ASP A 110 16.13 -6.27 18.30
N GLN A 111 16.33 -5.02 18.72
CA GLN A 111 15.49 -4.38 19.74
C GLN A 111 14.17 -3.85 19.18
N TYR A 112 14.10 -3.67 17.85
CA TYR A 112 12.99 -3.00 17.18
C TYR A 112 12.15 -3.92 16.31
N VAL A 113 12.71 -5.04 15.83
CA VAL A 113 11.97 -5.98 15.00
C VAL A 113 11.27 -7.03 15.87
N PRO A 114 10.05 -7.47 15.53
CA PRO A 114 9.28 -8.40 16.36
C PRO A 114 9.72 -9.87 16.21
N MET A 115 10.84 -10.11 15.55
CA MET A 115 11.40 -11.44 15.28
C MET A 115 12.93 -11.36 15.39
N SER A 116 13.61 -12.51 15.54
CA SER A 116 15.09 -12.54 15.50
C SER A 116 15.61 -11.99 14.20
N VAL A 117 16.64 -11.13 14.23
CA VAL A 117 17.30 -10.63 13.01
C VAL A 117 17.93 -11.75 12.18
N ASP A 118 18.26 -12.89 12.79
CA ASP A 118 18.76 -14.07 12.05
C ASP A 118 17.68 -14.71 11.17
N ASP A 119 16.40 -14.55 11.54
CA ASP A 119 15.24 -15.05 10.82
C ASP A 119 14.57 -13.97 9.96
N ALA A 120 15.13 -12.76 9.91
CA ALA A 120 14.56 -11.60 9.23
C ALA A 120 15.49 -11.04 8.16
N LYS A 121 14.93 -10.67 7.01
CA LYS A 121 15.57 -9.69 6.11
C LYS A 121 15.23 -8.30 6.63
N VAL A 122 16.27 -7.53 6.94
CA VAL A 122 16.14 -6.18 7.46
C VAL A 122 16.75 -5.20 6.48
N ASP A 123 16.00 -4.15 6.16
CA ASP A 123 16.47 -3.01 5.37
C ASP A 123 16.09 -1.70 6.06
N PHE A 124 16.79 -0.62 5.75
CA PHE A 124 16.52 0.67 6.37
C PHE A 124 16.89 1.86 5.48
N ALA A 125 16.19 2.95 5.70
CA ALA A 125 16.48 4.24 5.08
C ALA A 125 16.67 5.32 6.15
N VAL A 126 17.69 6.16 5.97
CA VAL A 126 17.91 7.34 6.84
C VAL A 126 16.95 8.43 6.37
N LEU A 127 16.02 8.85 7.24
CA LEU A 127 15.02 9.87 6.95
C LEU A 127 15.54 11.30 7.21
N GLY A 128 16.66 11.43 7.92
CA GLY A 128 17.27 12.70 8.28
C GLY A 128 17.37 12.91 9.78
N ILE A 129 17.65 14.14 10.19
CA ILE A 129 17.73 14.54 11.59
C ILE A 129 16.32 14.46 12.19
N SER A 130 16.23 13.92 13.43
CA SER A 130 14.95 13.86 14.15
C SER A 130 14.39 15.28 14.35
N PRO A 131 13.10 15.51 14.00
CA PRO A 131 12.45 16.79 14.31
C PRO A 131 12.37 17.10 15.81
N ASN A 132 12.49 16.09 16.66
CA ASN A 132 12.35 16.23 18.10
C ASN A 132 13.70 16.41 18.83
N ASP A 133 14.80 15.91 18.23
CA ASP A 133 16.14 15.95 18.84
C ASP A 133 17.22 16.00 17.75
N THR A 134 17.89 17.14 17.61
CA THR A 134 18.95 17.34 16.61
C THR A 134 20.17 16.45 16.80
N LYS A 135 20.32 15.82 17.96
CA LYS A 135 21.38 14.84 18.25
C LYS A 135 21.04 13.44 17.74
N LYS A 136 19.83 13.25 17.22
CA LYS A 136 19.34 11.98 16.70
C LYS A 136 19.00 12.06 15.23
N ALA A 137 19.12 10.93 14.54
CA ALA A 137 18.61 10.70 13.20
C ALA A 137 17.42 9.75 13.26
N GLU A 138 16.40 9.99 12.46
CA GLU A 138 15.30 9.05 12.26
C GLU A 138 15.59 8.10 11.12
N ILE A 139 15.25 6.85 11.36
CA ILE A 139 15.49 5.72 10.46
C ILE A 139 14.13 5.05 10.20
N LEU A 140 13.79 4.87 8.95
CA LEU A 140 12.74 3.93 8.53
C LEU A 140 13.36 2.53 8.50
N LEU A 141 12.97 1.69 9.44
CA LEU A 141 13.38 0.30 9.51
C LEU A 141 12.26 -0.59 8.95
N SER A 142 12.60 -1.49 8.04
CA SER A 142 11.67 -2.49 7.52
C SER A 142 12.25 -3.88 7.73
N SER A 143 11.40 -4.82 8.13
CA SER A 143 11.79 -6.23 8.22
C SER A 143 10.70 -7.15 7.68
N VAL A 144 11.11 -8.31 7.22
CA VAL A 144 10.24 -9.37 6.72
C VAL A 144 10.85 -10.72 7.10
N ASP A 145 10.00 -11.69 7.41
CA ASP A 145 10.43 -13.05 7.66
C ASP A 145 11.21 -13.62 6.46
N ASN A 146 12.39 -14.20 6.70
CA ASN A 146 13.27 -14.75 5.66
C ASN A 146 12.55 -15.80 4.83
N ALA A 147 11.87 -16.74 5.47
CA ALA A 147 11.21 -17.85 4.77
C ALA A 147 10.09 -17.32 3.86
N TYR A 148 9.36 -16.29 4.30
CA TYR A 148 8.36 -15.63 3.45
C TYR A 148 8.99 -14.92 2.25
N ALA A 149 10.02 -14.10 2.47
CA ALA A 149 10.68 -13.35 1.41
C ALA A 149 11.33 -14.27 0.36
N GLU A 150 11.97 -15.35 0.81
CA GLU A 150 12.58 -16.35 -0.06
C GLU A 150 11.53 -17.16 -0.82
N SER A 151 10.46 -17.58 -0.15
CA SER A 151 9.35 -18.29 -0.82
C SER A 151 8.68 -17.43 -1.90
N LEU A 152 8.51 -16.12 -1.66
CA LEU A 152 7.98 -15.19 -2.68
C LEU A 152 8.94 -15.08 -3.86
N LEU A 153 10.24 -14.92 -3.59
CA LEU A 153 11.29 -14.86 -4.60
C LEU A 153 11.30 -16.12 -5.47
N GLU A 154 11.38 -17.29 -4.86
CA GLU A 154 11.40 -18.59 -5.55
C GLU A 154 10.16 -18.79 -6.43
N ARG A 155 8.97 -18.44 -5.93
CA ARG A 155 7.71 -18.54 -6.70
C ARG A 155 7.74 -17.69 -7.96
N ILE A 156 8.25 -16.47 -7.87
CA ILE A 156 8.32 -15.57 -9.03
C ILE A 156 9.44 -15.99 -9.99
N GLU A 157 10.59 -16.39 -9.49
CA GLU A 157 11.70 -16.85 -10.32
C GLU A 157 11.41 -18.18 -11.03
N ALA A 158 10.63 -19.08 -10.42
CA ALA A 158 10.14 -20.29 -11.06
C ALA A 158 9.27 -20.02 -12.31
N LEU A 159 8.70 -18.81 -12.43
CA LEU A 159 7.99 -18.37 -13.64
C LEU A 159 8.93 -17.86 -14.75
N GLY A 160 10.24 -17.90 -14.55
CA GLY A 160 11.25 -17.37 -15.46
C GLY A 160 11.34 -15.85 -15.43
N LEU A 161 10.89 -15.21 -14.35
CA LEU A 161 10.99 -13.78 -14.08
C LEU A 161 12.20 -13.50 -13.18
N ASN A 162 12.75 -12.30 -13.26
CA ASN A 162 13.91 -11.85 -12.49
C ASN A 162 13.46 -10.78 -11.49
N VAL A 163 13.43 -11.12 -10.20
CA VAL A 163 13.03 -10.17 -9.16
C VAL A 163 14.15 -9.19 -8.88
N ILE A 164 13.95 -7.93 -9.24
CA ILE A 164 14.91 -6.85 -9.02
C ILE A 164 14.67 -6.10 -7.70
N ALA A 165 13.44 -6.18 -7.16
CA ALA A 165 13.08 -5.56 -5.89
C ALA A 165 11.87 -6.27 -5.27
N GLN A 166 11.90 -6.36 -3.93
CA GLN A 166 10.77 -6.66 -3.06
C GLN A 166 10.57 -5.45 -2.15
N GLU A 167 9.39 -4.87 -2.11
CA GLU A 167 9.15 -3.64 -1.35
C GLU A 167 7.83 -3.74 -0.57
N PRO A 168 7.77 -3.28 0.70
CA PRO A 168 6.53 -3.21 1.45
C PRO A 168 5.47 -2.35 0.72
N GLU A 169 4.26 -2.88 0.55
CA GLU A 169 3.17 -2.20 -0.15
C GLU A 169 2.88 -0.79 0.38
N PRO A 170 2.89 -0.52 1.71
CA PRO A 170 2.64 0.82 2.22
C PRO A 170 3.69 1.85 1.78
N ILE A 171 4.95 1.41 1.61
CA ILE A 171 6.03 2.29 1.14
C ILE A 171 5.89 2.60 -0.34
N SER A 172 5.45 1.60 -1.11
CA SER A 172 5.19 1.79 -2.55
C SER A 172 4.01 2.72 -2.78
N MET A 173 2.87 2.50 -2.12
CA MET A 173 1.66 3.29 -2.35
C MET A 173 1.85 4.79 -2.08
N VAL A 174 2.67 5.16 -1.09
CA VAL A 174 2.88 6.58 -0.79
C VAL A 174 3.61 7.31 -1.91
N ARG A 175 4.43 6.63 -2.70
CA ARG A 175 5.13 7.22 -3.86
C ARG A 175 4.13 7.69 -4.93
N ALA A 176 3.06 6.92 -5.16
CA ALA A 176 2.00 7.28 -6.11
C ALA A 176 1.01 8.33 -5.56
N LEU A 177 0.79 8.35 -4.24
CA LEU A 177 -0.31 9.10 -3.62
C LEU A 177 0.13 10.33 -2.83
N ALA A 178 1.39 10.37 -2.35
CA ALA A 178 1.85 11.49 -1.56
C ALA A 178 1.97 12.77 -2.41
N PRO A 179 1.37 13.87 -2.01
CA PRO A 179 1.61 15.15 -2.66
C PRO A 179 3.06 15.61 -2.37
N VAL A 180 3.76 16.03 -3.40
CA VAL A 180 5.15 16.51 -3.30
C VAL A 180 5.20 17.95 -2.78
N GLY A 181 6.16 18.25 -1.90
CA GLY A 181 6.43 19.60 -1.42
C GLY A 181 5.41 20.15 -0.42
N VAL A 182 4.59 19.31 0.17
CA VAL A 182 3.62 19.70 1.20
C VAL A 182 4.31 19.76 2.56
N GLN A 183 4.19 20.91 3.24
CA GLN A 183 4.82 21.12 4.56
C GLN A 183 4.08 20.40 5.69
N ASP A 184 2.76 20.26 5.57
CA ASP A 184 1.92 19.59 6.56
C ASP A 184 2.02 18.07 6.45
N ALA A 185 1.79 17.39 7.57
CA ALA A 185 1.68 15.94 7.52
C ALA A 185 0.41 15.50 6.77
N ARG A 186 0.52 14.42 6.00
CA ARG A 186 -0.60 13.81 5.27
C ARG A 186 -0.72 12.34 5.64
N MET A 187 -1.93 11.90 5.97
CA MET A 187 -2.22 10.48 6.17
C MET A 187 -2.74 9.89 4.87
N ILE A 188 -2.13 8.81 4.42
CA ILE A 188 -2.57 8.05 3.25
C ILE A 188 -3.14 6.74 3.76
N ILE A 189 -4.35 6.39 3.30
CA ILE A 189 -5.09 5.20 3.73
C ILE A 189 -5.42 4.37 2.50
N ASP A 190 -5.06 3.11 2.52
CA ASP A 190 -5.45 2.11 1.54
C ASP A 190 -6.39 1.08 2.18
N LEU A 191 -7.67 1.15 1.86
CA LEU A 191 -8.64 0.15 2.27
C LEU A 191 -8.56 -1.04 1.33
N GLY A 192 -7.84 -2.06 1.74
CA GLY A 192 -7.74 -3.32 1.01
C GLY A 192 -8.93 -4.25 1.25
N GLU A 193 -8.82 -5.49 0.79
CA GLU A 193 -9.87 -6.52 1.00
C GLU A 193 -9.92 -7.00 2.44
N THR A 194 -8.76 -7.30 3.04
CA THR A 194 -8.67 -7.92 4.37
C THR A 194 -7.99 -7.07 5.43
N SER A 195 -7.30 -6.02 5.03
CA SER A 195 -6.60 -5.07 5.90
C SER A 195 -6.75 -3.65 5.37
N THR A 196 -6.49 -2.70 6.24
CA THR A 196 -6.35 -1.28 5.87
C THR A 196 -4.96 -0.84 6.26
N ASP A 197 -4.22 -0.37 5.27
CA ASP A 197 -2.87 0.13 5.47
C ASP A 197 -2.88 1.66 5.53
N LEU A 198 -2.15 2.22 6.48
CA LEU A 198 -2.02 3.66 6.61
C LEU A 198 -0.58 4.09 6.79
N VAL A 199 -0.24 5.22 6.19
CA VAL A 199 1.05 5.88 6.32
C VAL A 199 0.83 7.36 6.58
N VAL A 200 1.52 7.91 7.58
CA VAL A 200 1.60 9.36 7.73
C VAL A 200 2.92 9.83 7.16
N MET A 201 2.84 10.67 6.12
CA MET A 201 3.97 11.35 5.50
C MET A 201 4.20 12.70 6.18
N TYR A 202 5.45 13.02 6.46
CA TYR A 202 5.87 14.34 6.95
C TYR A 202 7.30 14.63 6.48
N GLN A 203 7.53 15.82 5.95
CA GLN A 203 8.81 16.20 5.32
C GLN A 203 9.26 15.17 4.25
N ASP A 204 8.35 14.89 3.32
CA ASP A 204 8.53 13.96 2.20
C ASP A 204 8.97 12.53 2.59
N SER A 205 8.76 12.16 3.85
CA SER A 205 9.16 10.84 4.36
C SER A 205 8.06 10.18 5.20
N PRO A 206 7.92 8.85 5.16
CA PRO A 206 7.04 8.11 6.06
C PRO A 206 7.48 8.30 7.51
N ARG A 207 6.57 8.72 8.38
CA ARG A 207 6.83 8.90 9.83
C ARG A 207 5.95 8.02 10.71
N LEU A 208 4.94 7.39 10.14
CA LEU A 208 4.14 6.35 10.77
C LEU A 208 3.67 5.39 9.68
N VAL A 209 3.85 4.09 9.88
CA VAL A 209 3.33 3.03 9.03
C VAL A 209 2.56 2.05 9.91
N ARG A 210 1.33 1.75 9.58
CA ARG A 210 0.49 0.79 10.30
C ARG A 210 -0.38 -0.01 9.34
N SER A 211 -0.62 -1.27 9.69
CA SER A 211 -1.67 -2.09 9.07
C SER A 211 -2.73 -2.39 10.13
N ILE A 212 -3.97 -2.05 9.82
CA ILE A 212 -5.13 -2.27 10.69
C ILE A 212 -5.87 -3.50 10.18
N PRO A 213 -6.15 -4.50 11.02
CA PRO A 213 -7.00 -5.62 10.64
C PRO A 213 -8.40 -5.14 10.23
N GLY A 214 -8.92 -5.67 9.14
CA GLY A 214 -10.21 -5.29 8.57
C GLY A 214 -10.09 -4.46 7.30
N GLY A 215 -10.84 -4.88 6.30
CA GLY A 215 -10.95 -4.27 4.99
C GLY A 215 -12.38 -4.42 4.47
N LEU A 216 -12.57 -4.30 3.16
CA LEU A 216 -13.89 -4.39 2.54
C LEU A 216 -14.63 -5.69 2.88
N ALA A 217 -13.92 -6.83 2.98
CA ALA A 217 -14.54 -8.10 3.35
C ALA A 217 -15.25 -8.07 4.71
N SER A 218 -14.73 -7.31 5.69
CA SER A 218 -15.39 -7.14 6.98
C SER A 218 -16.69 -6.32 6.86
N PHE A 219 -16.71 -5.30 6.02
CA PHE A 219 -17.91 -4.51 5.72
C PHE A 219 -18.95 -5.38 4.99
N VAL A 220 -18.51 -6.16 4.01
CA VAL A 220 -19.37 -7.09 3.25
C VAL A 220 -20.05 -8.09 4.19
N LYS A 221 -19.28 -8.73 5.07
CA LYS A 221 -19.80 -9.72 6.04
C LYS A 221 -20.85 -9.13 6.99
N VAL A 222 -20.67 -7.88 7.41
CA VAL A 222 -21.62 -7.20 8.28
C VAL A 222 -22.91 -6.88 7.53
N VAL A 223 -22.83 -6.37 6.29
CA VAL A 223 -24.01 -6.09 5.46
C VAL A 223 -24.75 -7.38 5.07
N GLU A 224 -24.00 -8.42 4.66
CA GLU A 224 -24.56 -9.76 4.38
C GLU A 224 -25.42 -10.26 5.54
N SER A 225 -24.85 -10.26 6.75
CA SER A 225 -25.52 -10.76 7.96
C SER A 225 -26.71 -9.89 8.37
N SER A 226 -26.57 -8.56 8.31
CA SER A 226 -27.60 -7.61 8.73
C SER A 226 -28.79 -7.59 7.76
N LEU A 227 -28.53 -7.61 6.46
CA LEU A 227 -29.58 -7.54 5.44
C LEU A 227 -30.06 -8.92 4.97
N LYS A 228 -29.43 -10.00 5.42
CA LYS A 228 -29.72 -11.40 5.03
C LYS A 228 -29.68 -11.60 3.51
N VAL A 229 -28.69 -11.02 2.86
CA VAL A 229 -28.41 -11.11 1.43
C VAL A 229 -27.15 -11.96 1.19
N ARG A 230 -26.87 -12.33 -0.07
CA ARG A 230 -25.63 -13.03 -0.40
C ARG A 230 -24.43 -12.07 -0.39
N GLU A 231 -23.24 -12.60 -0.25
CA GLU A 231 -21.97 -11.86 -0.23
C GLU A 231 -21.82 -10.93 -1.44
N ASP A 232 -22.10 -11.44 -2.64
CA ASP A 232 -22.02 -10.67 -3.90
C ASP A 232 -22.99 -9.47 -3.90
N GLN A 233 -24.19 -9.64 -3.38
CA GLN A 233 -25.19 -8.59 -3.26
C GLN A 233 -24.79 -7.56 -2.18
N ALA A 234 -24.27 -8.02 -1.04
CA ALA A 234 -23.77 -7.14 0.01
C ALA A 234 -22.63 -6.24 -0.50
N ARG A 235 -21.68 -6.81 -1.24
CA ARG A 235 -20.59 -6.07 -1.89
C ARG A 235 -21.13 -5.04 -2.88
N GLN A 236 -22.05 -5.42 -3.75
CA GLN A 236 -22.70 -4.49 -4.69
C GLN A 236 -23.42 -3.33 -3.96
N PHE A 237 -24.09 -3.62 -2.84
CA PHE A 237 -24.78 -2.59 -2.06
C PHE A 237 -23.79 -1.59 -1.46
N ILE A 238 -22.68 -2.06 -0.92
CA ILE A 238 -21.63 -1.19 -0.38
C ILE A 238 -21.03 -0.32 -1.50
N LEU A 239 -20.64 -0.90 -2.61
CA LEU A 239 -19.99 -0.16 -3.71
C LEU A 239 -20.96 0.79 -4.43
N LYS A 240 -22.25 0.48 -4.47
CA LYS A 240 -23.25 1.30 -5.16
C LYS A 240 -23.87 2.38 -4.29
N PHE A 241 -24.14 2.07 -3.03
CA PHE A 241 -24.87 2.97 -2.13
C PHE A 241 -23.97 3.54 -1.03
N GLY A 242 -22.90 2.84 -0.67
CA GLY A 242 -21.97 3.28 0.36
C GLY A 242 -22.66 3.68 1.65
N LEU A 243 -22.38 4.88 2.10
CA LEU A 243 -22.92 5.45 3.33
C LEU A 243 -24.12 6.40 3.10
N ALA A 244 -24.74 6.33 1.92
CA ALA A 244 -25.93 7.12 1.60
C ALA A 244 -27.11 6.74 2.52
N GLN A 245 -27.58 7.69 3.32
CA GLN A 245 -28.68 7.47 4.27
C GLN A 245 -30.08 7.52 3.60
N ASP A 246 -30.16 8.14 2.42
CA ASP A 246 -31.38 8.25 1.62
C ASP A 246 -31.62 7.05 0.69
N LYS A 247 -30.65 6.16 0.56
CA LYS A 247 -30.72 4.97 -0.28
C LYS A 247 -31.04 3.72 0.54
N LEU A 248 -31.91 2.85 0.04
CA LEU A 248 -32.34 1.63 0.75
C LEU A 248 -32.76 1.90 2.20
N GLU A 249 -33.43 3.04 2.45
CA GLU A 249 -33.84 3.46 3.81
C GLU A 249 -32.66 3.52 4.81
N GLY A 250 -31.45 3.82 4.34
CA GLY A 250 -30.23 3.85 5.15
C GLY A 250 -29.75 2.49 5.66
N LYS A 251 -30.30 1.38 5.16
CA LYS A 251 -30.02 0.03 5.70
C LYS A 251 -28.53 -0.34 5.62
N VAL A 252 -27.83 0.04 4.54
CA VAL A 252 -26.38 -0.22 4.40
C VAL A 252 -25.59 0.58 5.44
N TYR A 253 -25.87 1.89 5.55
CA TYR A 253 -25.25 2.76 6.55
C TYR A 253 -25.48 2.24 7.98
N ASN A 254 -26.74 1.91 8.32
CA ASN A 254 -27.09 1.41 9.66
C ASN A 254 -26.39 0.07 9.97
N ALA A 255 -26.29 -0.82 9.00
CA ALA A 255 -25.57 -2.08 9.17
C ALA A 255 -24.08 -1.85 9.46
N LEU A 256 -23.46 -0.89 8.79
CA LEU A 256 -22.04 -0.58 8.92
C LEU A 256 -21.68 0.32 10.11
N SER A 257 -22.64 0.97 10.76
CA SER A 257 -22.41 2.06 11.74
C SER A 257 -21.34 1.71 12.79
N SER A 258 -21.48 0.58 13.48
CA SER A 258 -20.54 0.14 14.51
C SER A 258 -19.14 -0.17 13.94
N THR A 259 -19.07 -0.81 12.77
CA THR A 259 -17.81 -1.13 12.11
C THR A 259 -17.08 0.13 11.65
N LEU A 260 -17.83 1.09 11.11
CA LEU A 260 -17.31 2.40 10.71
C LEU A 260 -16.84 3.23 11.90
N GLU A 261 -17.53 3.18 13.04
CA GLU A 261 -17.09 3.86 14.27
C GLU A 261 -15.77 3.30 14.77
N ASN A 262 -15.60 1.98 14.80
CA ASN A 262 -14.36 1.33 15.17
C ASN A 262 -13.24 1.69 14.18
N PHE A 263 -13.53 1.69 12.88
CA PHE A 263 -12.58 2.11 11.86
C PHE A 263 -12.12 3.55 12.06
N ALA A 264 -13.04 4.50 12.21
CA ALA A 264 -12.72 5.90 12.46
C ALA A 264 -11.94 6.11 13.78
N LEU A 265 -12.24 5.31 14.81
CA LEU A 265 -11.49 5.34 16.07
C LEU A 265 -10.02 4.94 15.86
N GLU A 266 -9.73 3.90 15.07
CA GLU A 266 -8.36 3.49 14.76
C GLU A 266 -7.61 4.56 13.94
N LEU A 267 -8.28 5.23 13.02
CA LEU A 267 -7.71 6.37 12.29
C LEU A 267 -7.39 7.52 13.25
N THR A 268 -8.32 7.88 14.12
CA THR A 268 -8.13 8.94 15.13
C THR A 268 -6.98 8.62 16.08
N LYS A 269 -6.86 7.37 16.53
CA LYS A 269 -5.73 6.92 17.34
C LYS A 269 -4.40 7.09 16.60
N SER A 270 -4.37 6.79 15.30
CA SER A 270 -3.16 6.92 14.48
C SER A 270 -2.76 8.38 14.30
N VAL A 271 -3.73 9.28 14.06
CA VAL A 271 -3.51 10.73 14.02
C VAL A 271 -2.90 11.22 15.34
N ARG A 272 -3.53 10.86 16.47
CA ARG A 272 -3.05 11.26 17.81
C ARG A 272 -1.68 10.70 18.13
N PHE A 273 -1.42 9.44 17.77
CA PHE A 273 -0.11 8.82 17.96
C PHE A 273 0.99 9.59 17.22
N PHE A 274 0.74 9.94 15.96
CA PHE A 274 1.66 10.76 15.17
C PHE A 274 1.87 12.14 15.81
N GLN A 275 0.81 12.86 16.14
CA GLN A 275 0.87 14.21 16.72
C GLN A 275 1.55 14.25 18.09
N ASN A 276 1.39 13.19 18.90
CA ASN A 276 2.11 13.06 20.17
C ASN A 276 3.61 12.84 19.98
N ARG A 277 4.01 12.14 18.92
CA ARG A 277 5.41 11.92 18.58
C ARG A 277 6.05 13.17 17.98
N TYR A 278 5.33 13.90 17.13
CA TYR A 278 5.80 15.12 16.48
C TYR A 278 5.02 16.33 17.00
N ALA A 279 5.43 16.80 18.19
CA ALA A 279 4.73 17.89 18.87
C ALA A 279 4.64 19.15 18.00
N GLY A 280 3.43 19.71 17.88
CA GLY A 280 3.17 20.89 17.06
C GLY A 280 2.91 20.61 15.57
N VAL A 281 3.07 19.36 15.11
CA VAL A 281 2.76 18.98 13.73
C VAL A 281 1.34 18.42 13.66
N GLN A 282 0.51 19.02 12.81
CA GLN A 282 -0.86 18.56 12.57
C GLN A 282 -0.93 17.69 11.32
N VAL A 283 -1.81 16.68 11.33
CA VAL A 283 -2.19 15.98 10.10
C VAL A 283 -3.18 16.87 9.35
N GLY A 284 -2.72 17.53 8.30
CA GLY A 284 -3.49 18.52 7.55
C GLY A 284 -4.41 17.92 6.48
N GLY A 285 -4.38 16.60 6.28
CA GLY A 285 -5.29 15.94 5.34
C GLY A 285 -5.13 14.43 5.30
N ILE A 286 -6.20 13.77 4.86
CA ILE A 286 -6.27 12.31 4.63
C ILE A 286 -6.52 12.08 3.14
N VAL A 287 -5.75 11.16 2.55
CA VAL A 287 -5.88 10.73 1.15
C VAL A 287 -6.31 9.26 1.15
N LEU A 288 -7.43 8.96 0.49
CA LEU A 288 -8.01 7.63 0.43
C LEU A 288 -7.63 6.88 -0.85
N SER A 289 -7.35 5.60 -0.73
CA SER A 289 -7.02 4.68 -1.82
C SER A 289 -7.69 3.31 -1.65
N GLY A 290 -7.47 2.43 -2.61
CA GLY A 290 -8.11 1.12 -2.61
C GLY A 290 -9.62 1.22 -2.69
N PHE A 291 -10.33 0.38 -1.96
CA PHE A 291 -11.79 0.39 -1.94
C PHE A 291 -12.38 1.65 -1.29
N SER A 292 -11.66 2.33 -0.41
CA SER A 292 -12.12 3.62 0.13
C SER A 292 -12.21 4.71 -0.93
N GLY A 293 -11.48 4.58 -2.04
CA GLY A 293 -11.58 5.47 -3.19
C GLY A 293 -12.89 5.36 -3.97
N ILE A 294 -13.67 4.28 -3.77
CA ILE A 294 -14.88 3.98 -4.55
C ILE A 294 -16.15 3.76 -3.73
N ILE A 295 -16.05 3.72 -2.38
CA ILE A 295 -17.23 3.63 -1.51
C ILE A 295 -17.85 5.03 -1.37
N PRO A 296 -19.11 5.25 -1.81
CA PRO A 296 -19.75 6.56 -1.72
C PRO A 296 -19.83 7.07 -0.27
N PHE A 297 -19.56 8.35 -0.07
CA PHE A 297 -19.64 9.08 1.20
C PHE A 297 -18.69 8.63 2.32
N ILE A 298 -17.72 7.76 2.03
CA ILE A 298 -16.74 7.33 3.05
C ILE A 298 -15.76 8.46 3.41
N ALA A 299 -15.41 9.31 2.45
CA ALA A 299 -14.52 10.45 2.68
C ALA A 299 -15.16 11.44 3.66
N GLU A 300 -16.39 11.82 3.41
CA GLU A 300 -17.18 12.72 4.27
C GLU A 300 -17.36 12.14 5.67
N TYR A 301 -17.58 10.83 5.77
CA TYR A 301 -17.70 10.16 7.06
C TYR A 301 -16.38 10.21 7.85
N ILE A 302 -15.25 9.90 7.20
CA ILE A 302 -13.93 9.96 7.85
C ILE A 302 -13.60 11.38 8.27
N GLU A 303 -13.84 12.37 7.42
CA GLU A 303 -13.64 13.79 7.74
C GLU A 303 -14.47 14.21 8.95
N MET A 304 -15.76 13.87 8.97
CA MET A 304 -16.66 14.16 10.09
C MET A 304 -16.16 13.54 11.40
N LYS A 305 -15.63 12.31 11.37
CA LYS A 305 -15.20 11.57 12.57
C LYS A 305 -13.81 11.95 13.06
N THR A 306 -12.90 12.27 12.15
CA THR A 306 -11.51 12.61 12.49
C THR A 306 -11.27 14.09 12.66
N GLY A 307 -12.12 14.94 12.08
CA GLY A 307 -11.92 16.38 11.98
C GLY A 307 -10.81 16.78 11.00
N VAL A 308 -10.34 15.84 10.16
CA VAL A 308 -9.27 16.07 9.20
C VAL A 308 -9.83 16.01 7.78
N ALA A 309 -9.57 17.04 6.98
CA ALA A 309 -10.03 17.12 5.59
C ALA A 309 -9.62 15.85 4.82
N THR A 310 -10.59 15.21 4.18
CA THR A 310 -10.42 13.88 3.58
C THR A 310 -10.79 13.93 2.10
N ILE A 311 -9.88 13.48 1.25
CA ILE A 311 -10.07 13.45 -0.21
C ILE A 311 -9.80 12.06 -0.77
N GLN A 312 -10.36 11.80 -1.94
CA GLN A 312 -10.01 10.63 -2.73
C GLN A 312 -8.67 10.84 -3.42
N GLY A 313 -7.76 9.87 -3.27
CA GLY A 313 -6.46 9.89 -3.90
C GLY A 313 -6.54 9.54 -5.39
N ASN A 314 -5.63 10.12 -6.14
CA ASN A 314 -5.43 9.77 -7.54
C ASN A 314 -4.02 9.17 -7.72
N PRO A 315 -3.88 7.85 -7.77
CA PRO A 315 -2.56 7.23 -7.93
C PRO A 315 -1.93 7.52 -9.30
N TRP A 316 -2.71 8.01 -10.25
CA TRP A 316 -2.26 8.35 -11.60
C TRP A 316 -1.79 9.81 -11.75
N GLN A 317 -1.73 10.59 -10.67
CA GLN A 317 -1.44 12.03 -10.71
C GLN A 317 -0.10 12.38 -11.37
N TYR A 318 0.88 11.46 -11.31
CA TYR A 318 2.22 11.65 -11.90
C TYR A 318 2.42 10.82 -13.18
N VAL A 319 1.40 10.05 -13.61
CA VAL A 319 1.48 9.14 -14.75
C VAL A 319 0.62 9.65 -15.91
N LYS A 320 1.23 9.89 -17.04
CA LYS A 320 0.51 10.21 -18.28
C LYS A 320 -0.14 8.95 -18.83
N VAL A 321 -1.45 9.03 -19.04
CA VAL A 321 -2.28 7.95 -19.61
C VAL A 321 -2.98 8.46 -20.87
N THR A 322 -3.16 7.60 -21.86
CA THR A 322 -3.97 7.94 -23.03
C THR A 322 -5.48 7.92 -22.68
N PRO A 323 -6.34 8.63 -23.43
CA PRO A 323 -7.79 8.59 -23.20
C PRO A 323 -8.37 7.17 -23.22
N GLN A 324 -7.84 6.29 -24.07
CA GLN A 324 -8.27 4.89 -24.15
C GLN A 324 -7.88 4.12 -22.88
N GLN A 325 -6.64 4.28 -22.40
CA GLN A 325 -6.18 3.67 -21.14
C GLN A 325 -7.00 4.19 -19.97
N GLN A 326 -7.25 5.51 -19.90
CA GLN A 326 -8.05 6.12 -18.84
C GLN A 326 -9.45 5.52 -18.77
N GLN A 327 -10.11 5.31 -19.91
CA GLN A 327 -11.44 4.69 -19.95
C GLN A 327 -11.44 3.26 -19.41
N LEU A 328 -10.41 2.47 -19.73
CA LEU A 328 -10.26 1.09 -19.26
C LEU A 328 -9.95 1.02 -17.78
N LEU A 329 -9.17 1.97 -17.26
CA LEU A 329 -8.74 2.02 -15.87
C LEU A 329 -9.80 2.57 -14.93
N LEU A 330 -10.71 3.42 -15.41
CA LEU A 330 -11.67 4.16 -14.59
C LEU A 330 -12.36 3.32 -13.49
N PRO A 331 -12.84 2.08 -13.76
CA PRO A 331 -13.54 1.28 -12.75
C PRO A 331 -12.64 0.77 -11.61
N VAL A 332 -11.33 0.73 -11.81
CA VAL A 332 -10.35 0.10 -10.92
C VAL A 332 -9.16 1.02 -10.59
N ALA A 333 -9.23 2.28 -11.01
CA ALA A 333 -8.11 3.22 -10.95
C ALA A 333 -7.51 3.38 -9.55
N SER A 334 -8.33 3.42 -8.51
CA SER A 334 -7.91 3.57 -7.12
C SER A 334 -7.15 2.36 -6.56
N GLU A 335 -7.31 1.18 -7.18
CA GLU A 335 -6.66 -0.04 -6.73
C GLU A 335 -5.19 -0.15 -7.19
N PHE A 336 -4.71 0.73 -8.06
CA PHE A 336 -3.37 0.66 -8.63
C PHE A 336 -2.27 1.37 -7.83
N ALA A 337 -2.58 1.94 -6.67
CA ALA A 337 -1.62 2.77 -5.92
C ALA A 337 -0.30 2.04 -5.62
N VAL A 338 -0.36 0.79 -5.16
CA VAL A 338 0.82 -0.04 -4.89
C VAL A 338 1.59 -0.34 -6.19
N ALA A 339 0.90 -0.82 -7.23
CA ALA A 339 1.53 -1.19 -8.50
C ALA A 339 2.20 0.02 -9.19
N ILE A 340 1.56 1.20 -9.16
CA ILE A 340 2.14 2.44 -9.69
C ILE A 340 3.36 2.83 -8.88
N GLY A 341 3.23 2.89 -7.55
CA GLY A 341 4.35 3.28 -6.71
C GLY A 341 5.55 2.33 -6.82
N LEU A 342 5.33 1.02 -7.01
CA LEU A 342 6.40 0.07 -7.34
C LEU A 342 7.05 0.40 -8.68
N ALA A 343 6.24 0.78 -9.71
CA ALA A 343 6.74 1.10 -11.04
C ALA A 343 7.46 2.46 -11.11
N GLU A 344 7.11 3.40 -10.23
CA GLU A 344 7.75 4.71 -10.07
C GLU A 344 9.08 4.63 -9.29
N ARG A 345 9.48 3.44 -8.86
CA ARG A 345 10.75 3.24 -8.19
C ARG A 345 11.90 3.74 -9.07
N SER A 346 12.65 4.72 -8.58
CA SER A 346 13.86 5.18 -9.24
C SER A 346 15.01 4.21 -9.01
N ASN A 347 15.93 4.19 -9.95
CA ASN A 347 17.16 3.39 -9.85
C ASN A 347 18.27 4.15 -9.09
N ASP A 348 17.90 5.16 -8.27
CA ASP A 348 18.85 6.00 -7.53
C ASP A 348 19.42 5.37 -6.27
#